data_a668e00ad4afb8d1b347a3f0a87897ba
#
_entry.id   a668e00ad4afb8d1b347a3f0a87897ba
#
_cell.length_a   1.000
_cell.length_b   1.000
_cell.length_c   1.000
_cell.angle_alpha   90.00
_cell.angle_beta   90.00
_cell.angle_gamma   90.00
#
_symmetry.space_group_name_H-M   'P 1'
#
loop_
_entity.id
_entity.type
_entity.pdbx_description
1 polymer ?
#
loop_
_entity_poly.entity_id
_entity_poly.type
_entity_poly.pdbx_seq_one_letter_code
_entity_poly.pdbx_strand_id
1 'polypeptide(L)'
;MSYLELENVTKIYPNGTKAVNETSLSISEGELMVFVGPSGCGKSTLLRMIAGLEDITGGVIKLDNRVINKVDPSERDVAMVFQNYALYPHMNVFKNLAYGLKNKGESKEEIEKKVNQVAELLEIKEFLLRKPGQLSGGQRQRVAMGRAIVRNPKAFLFDEPLSNLDAKLRGQVRIEIKKLQKQMGVTSVFVTHDQVEAMTLGDRLAVINEGVIEQVGSPIEVYEKPATHFVAEFIGTPQMNFINGKIHSNKFISDGFECSINNDLNDQEVIFGIRPENLKVSTNGSIKIKVDLIEKLGADSIIYGYDKSNNYLCYRENGNTKIKANDEISLEIEDENYHLFDKETKKRLN
;
A
#
# COMPACT_ATOMS: atom_id res chain seq x y z
N MET A 1 -0.16 -21.27 9.09
CA MET A 1 -0.29 -20.84 10.50
C MET A 1 0.10 -19.38 10.57
N SER A 2 -0.56 -18.62 11.44
CA SER A 2 -0.22 -17.21 11.65
C SER A 2 1.14 -17.09 12.33
N TYR A 3 1.98 -16.16 11.87
CA TYR A 3 3.34 -15.96 12.38
C TYR A 3 3.49 -14.61 13.13
N LEU A 4 2.86 -13.55 12.59
CA LEU A 4 2.70 -12.28 13.27
C LEU A 4 1.20 -12.00 13.42
N GLU A 5 0.74 -11.84 14.65
CA GLU A 5 -0.68 -11.64 14.98
C GLU A 5 -0.89 -10.34 15.74
N LEU A 6 -1.92 -9.63 15.33
CA LEU A 6 -2.48 -8.48 16.02
C LEU A 6 -3.89 -8.84 16.46
N GLU A 7 -4.19 -8.74 17.75
CA GLU A 7 -5.51 -9.06 18.31
C GLU A 7 -6.05 -7.81 19.02
N ASN A 8 -7.07 -7.16 18.44
CA ASN A 8 -7.74 -5.96 18.95
C ASN A 8 -6.76 -4.86 19.40
N VAL A 9 -5.68 -4.69 18.64
CA VAL A 9 -4.62 -3.73 18.99
C VAL A 9 -5.14 -2.31 18.90
N THR A 10 -4.92 -1.54 19.97
CA THR A 10 -5.39 -0.15 20.10
C THR A 10 -4.25 0.75 20.54
N LYS A 11 -4.20 1.96 19.96
CA LYS A 11 -3.32 3.04 20.39
C LYS A 11 -4.11 4.32 20.59
N ILE A 12 -4.10 4.82 21.82
CA ILE A 12 -4.64 6.13 22.20
C ILE A 12 -3.48 6.95 22.78
N TYR A 13 -3.20 8.10 22.19
CA TYR A 13 -2.18 9.02 22.69
C TYR A 13 -2.71 9.83 23.90
N PRO A 14 -1.83 10.42 24.72
CA PRO A 14 -2.24 11.19 25.90
C PRO A 14 -3.18 12.38 25.61
N ASN A 15 -3.14 12.90 24.38
CA ASN A 15 -4.04 13.96 23.91
C ASN A 15 -5.42 13.46 23.48
N GLY A 16 -5.73 12.16 23.68
CA GLY A 16 -6.99 11.53 23.30
C GLY A 16 -7.07 11.05 21.84
N THR A 17 -6.05 11.30 21.02
CA THR A 17 -6.06 10.85 19.62
C THR A 17 -5.97 9.33 19.55
N LYS A 18 -6.98 8.68 18.95
CA LYS A 18 -7.03 7.24 18.72
C LYS A 18 -6.38 6.94 17.35
N ALA A 19 -5.10 6.63 17.35
CA ALA A 19 -4.32 6.41 16.13
C ALA A 19 -4.48 5.00 15.54
N VAL A 20 -4.82 4.00 16.37
CA VAL A 20 -5.14 2.63 15.97
C VAL A 20 -6.33 2.16 16.81
N ASN A 21 -7.33 1.57 16.14
CA ASN A 21 -8.62 1.25 16.74
C ASN A 21 -8.96 -0.24 16.57
N GLU A 22 -8.79 -1.02 17.65
CA GLU A 22 -9.16 -2.45 17.72
C GLU A 22 -8.77 -3.27 16.49
N THR A 23 -7.56 -3.00 15.99
CA THR A 23 -7.05 -3.62 14.78
C THR A 23 -6.65 -5.08 15.01
N SER A 24 -7.24 -5.98 14.24
CA SER A 24 -6.90 -7.40 14.22
C SER A 24 -6.39 -7.81 12.84
N LEU A 25 -5.24 -8.50 12.79
CA LEU A 25 -4.60 -8.93 11.56
C LEU A 25 -3.73 -10.16 11.81
N SER A 26 -3.74 -11.08 10.85
CA SER A 26 -2.89 -12.26 10.84
C SER A 26 -2.00 -12.25 9.60
N ILE A 27 -0.70 -12.42 9.79
CA ILE A 27 0.32 -12.47 8.75
C ILE A 27 1.02 -13.82 8.83
N SER A 28 1.14 -14.51 7.69
CA SER A 28 1.74 -15.83 7.60
C SER A 28 3.28 -15.75 7.61
N GLU A 29 3.93 -16.88 7.92
CA GLU A 29 5.38 -16.98 7.80
C GLU A 29 5.81 -16.76 6.35
N GLY A 30 6.85 -15.94 6.13
CA GLY A 30 7.38 -15.60 4.82
C GLY A 30 6.52 -14.65 3.99
N GLU A 31 5.35 -14.22 4.48
CA GLU A 31 4.46 -13.29 3.78
C GLU A 31 5.01 -11.87 3.79
N LEU A 32 4.83 -11.15 2.68
CA LEU A 32 5.02 -9.71 2.58
C LEU A 32 3.67 -9.00 2.66
N MET A 33 3.30 -8.52 3.84
CA MET A 33 2.11 -7.72 4.09
C MET A 33 2.41 -6.24 3.85
N VAL A 34 1.58 -5.56 3.08
CA VAL A 34 1.72 -4.11 2.87
C VAL A 34 0.60 -3.34 3.58
N PHE A 35 0.97 -2.40 4.45
CA PHE A 35 0.06 -1.43 5.03
C PHE A 35 0.00 -0.21 4.14
N VAL A 36 -1.17 0.08 3.59
CA VAL A 36 -1.39 1.19 2.66
C VAL A 36 -2.58 2.04 3.12
N GLY A 37 -2.54 3.34 2.85
CA GLY A 37 -3.59 4.29 3.23
C GLY A 37 -3.08 5.73 3.23
N PRO A 38 -3.95 6.72 3.47
CA PRO A 38 -3.60 8.13 3.52
C PRO A 38 -2.55 8.46 4.59
N SER A 39 -1.89 9.61 4.46
CA SER A 39 -0.99 10.10 5.50
C SER A 39 -1.75 10.31 6.81
N GLY A 40 -1.15 9.89 7.94
CA GLY A 40 -1.76 10.05 9.27
C GLY A 40 -2.81 8.99 9.66
N CYS A 41 -3.13 8.01 8.81
CA CYS A 41 -4.16 7.00 9.11
C CYS A 41 -3.72 5.89 10.09
N GLY A 42 -2.51 5.95 10.69
CA GLY A 42 -2.06 5.02 11.73
C GLY A 42 -1.06 3.94 11.30
N LYS A 43 -0.68 3.82 10.01
CA LYS A 43 0.24 2.78 9.49
C LYS A 43 1.58 2.70 10.22
N SER A 44 2.32 3.82 10.27
CA SER A 44 3.63 3.86 10.95
C SER A 44 3.49 3.67 12.46
N THR A 45 2.37 4.11 13.06
CA THR A 45 2.09 3.83 14.47
C THR A 45 1.95 2.33 14.70
N LEU A 46 1.16 1.64 13.87
CA LEU A 46 0.98 0.19 13.95
C LEU A 46 2.31 -0.55 13.75
N LEU A 47 3.11 -0.14 12.76
CA LEU A 47 4.43 -0.71 12.53
C LEU A 47 5.37 -0.52 13.73
N ARG A 48 5.39 0.68 14.33
CA ARG A 48 6.22 0.99 15.51
C ARG A 48 5.77 0.24 16.76
N MET A 49 4.48 -0.04 16.91
CA MET A 49 3.97 -0.90 18.00
C MET A 49 4.47 -2.34 17.82
N ILE A 50 4.52 -2.88 16.60
CA ILE A 50 5.12 -4.19 16.33
C ILE A 50 6.62 -4.18 16.67
N ALA A 51 7.33 -3.11 16.29
CA ALA A 51 8.74 -2.93 16.60
C ALA A 51 9.06 -2.72 18.11
N GLY A 52 8.05 -2.35 18.92
CA GLY A 52 8.20 -1.98 20.32
C GLY A 52 8.73 -0.56 20.54
N LEU A 53 8.68 0.28 19.52
CA LEU A 53 9.06 1.69 19.59
C LEU A 53 7.90 2.57 20.05
N GLU A 54 6.68 2.01 20.08
CA GLU A 54 5.45 2.59 20.60
C GLU A 54 4.74 1.53 21.43
N ASP A 55 4.25 1.93 22.61
CA ASP A 55 3.44 1.07 23.46
C ASP A 55 2.02 0.97 22.92
N ILE A 56 1.43 -0.22 23.00
CA ILE A 56 -0.01 -0.39 22.76
C ILE A 56 -0.81 0.07 23.99
N THR A 57 -2.01 0.59 23.76
CA THR A 57 -2.94 0.94 24.83
C THR A 57 -3.83 -0.26 25.20
N GLY A 58 -4.13 -1.13 24.24
CA GLY A 58 -4.94 -2.33 24.43
C GLY A 58 -4.62 -3.38 23.36
N GLY A 59 -5.09 -4.60 23.56
CA GLY A 59 -4.91 -5.71 22.66
C GLY A 59 -3.62 -6.51 22.88
N VAL A 60 -3.29 -7.38 21.93
CA VAL A 60 -2.13 -8.28 22.00
C VAL A 60 -1.40 -8.32 20.66
N ILE A 61 -0.08 -8.29 20.71
CA ILE A 61 0.79 -8.55 19.55
C ILE A 61 1.58 -9.83 19.83
N LYS A 62 1.53 -10.79 18.89
CA LYS A 62 2.30 -12.04 18.98
C LYS A 62 3.22 -12.16 17.75
N LEU A 63 4.44 -12.63 17.99
CA LEU A 63 5.38 -13.02 16.95
C LEU A 63 5.85 -14.44 17.24
N ASP A 64 5.64 -15.36 16.29
CA ASP A 64 6.00 -16.78 16.45
C ASP A 64 5.39 -17.35 17.75
N ASN A 65 4.08 -17.19 17.96
CA ASN A 65 3.31 -17.56 19.13
C ASN A 65 3.74 -16.91 20.48
N ARG A 66 4.75 -16.04 20.47
CA ARG A 66 5.23 -15.30 21.66
C ARG A 66 4.54 -13.95 21.74
N VAL A 67 3.89 -13.63 22.85
CA VAL A 67 3.38 -12.29 23.14
C VAL A 67 4.58 -11.32 23.34
N ILE A 68 4.59 -10.22 22.55
CA ILE A 68 5.71 -9.28 22.53
C ILE A 68 5.37 -7.89 23.07
N ASN A 69 4.18 -7.69 23.64
CA ASN A 69 3.72 -6.38 24.13
C ASN A 69 4.73 -5.68 25.07
N LYS A 70 5.33 -6.44 26.01
CA LYS A 70 6.25 -5.94 27.02
C LYS A 70 7.71 -6.35 26.78
N VAL A 71 8.01 -6.89 25.59
CA VAL A 71 9.37 -7.28 25.21
C VAL A 71 10.09 -6.04 24.71
N ASP A 72 11.34 -5.84 25.20
CA ASP A 72 12.21 -4.75 24.73
C ASP A 72 12.39 -4.80 23.20
N PRO A 73 12.41 -3.67 22.48
CA PRO A 73 12.63 -3.65 21.03
C PRO A 73 13.85 -4.44 20.55
N SER A 74 14.92 -4.45 21.34
CA SER A 74 16.17 -5.17 21.03
C SER A 74 16.01 -6.70 21.08
N GLU A 75 15.03 -7.21 21.83
CA GLU A 75 14.76 -8.63 22.10
C GLU A 75 13.56 -9.20 21.33
N ARG A 76 12.89 -8.38 20.49
CA ARG A 76 11.73 -8.81 19.68
C ARG A 76 12.11 -9.64 18.46
N ASP A 77 13.39 -9.79 18.15
CA ASP A 77 13.88 -10.43 16.92
C ASP A 77 13.31 -9.84 15.63
N VAL A 78 12.98 -8.55 15.65
CA VAL A 78 12.56 -7.78 14.48
C VAL A 78 13.67 -6.83 14.02
N ALA A 79 13.70 -6.52 12.74
CA ALA A 79 14.59 -5.50 12.20
C ALA A 79 13.80 -4.45 11.44
N MET A 80 14.05 -3.18 11.71
CA MET A 80 13.34 -2.07 11.11
C MET A 80 14.23 -1.26 10.16
N VAL A 81 13.70 -0.96 8.97
CA VAL A 81 14.28 -0.03 8.01
C VAL A 81 13.44 1.24 8.03
N PHE A 82 14.06 2.34 8.43
CA PHE A 82 13.39 3.64 8.60
C PHE A 82 13.39 4.44 7.30
N GLN A 83 12.45 5.33 7.16
CA GLN A 83 12.28 6.25 6.04
C GLN A 83 13.53 7.05 5.71
N ASN A 84 14.29 7.50 6.73
CA ASN A 84 15.54 8.26 6.58
C ASN A 84 16.79 7.37 6.60
N TYR A 85 16.63 6.04 6.42
CA TYR A 85 17.67 5.02 6.47
C TYR A 85 18.35 4.87 7.85
N ALA A 86 18.35 5.87 8.70
CA ALA A 86 18.95 5.95 10.03
C ALA A 86 20.40 5.42 10.10
N LEU A 87 21.20 5.64 9.04
CA LEU A 87 22.62 5.25 9.02
C LEU A 87 23.44 6.13 9.95
N TYR A 88 24.42 5.54 10.62
CA TYR A 88 25.38 6.27 11.46
C TYR A 88 26.38 7.03 10.57
N PRO A 89 26.31 8.37 10.47
CA PRO A 89 27.05 9.14 9.47
C PRO A 89 28.57 9.14 9.71
N HIS A 90 29.01 8.95 10.96
CA HIS A 90 30.42 8.90 11.37
C HIS A 90 31.07 7.53 11.13
N MET A 91 30.27 6.47 10.91
CA MET A 91 30.71 5.11 10.63
C MET A 91 30.78 4.84 9.13
N ASN A 92 31.74 4.01 8.67
CA ASN A 92 31.72 3.47 7.33
C ASN A 92 30.63 2.38 7.18
N VAL A 93 30.41 1.88 5.95
CA VAL A 93 29.40 0.85 5.65
C VAL A 93 29.65 -0.41 6.47
N PHE A 94 30.89 -0.92 6.53
CA PHE A 94 31.22 -2.10 7.32
C PHE A 94 30.79 -1.93 8.79
N LYS A 95 31.16 -0.81 9.42
CA LYS A 95 30.82 -0.53 10.82
C LYS A 95 29.30 -0.36 11.02
N ASN A 96 28.60 0.22 10.05
CA ASN A 96 27.13 0.30 10.07
C ASN A 96 26.51 -1.10 10.08
N LEU A 97 26.96 -2.02 9.23
CA LEU A 97 26.47 -3.40 9.18
C LEU A 97 26.83 -4.17 10.46
N ALA A 98 28.08 -4.05 10.92
CA ALA A 98 28.60 -4.78 12.07
C ALA A 98 28.04 -4.35 13.43
N TYR A 99 27.46 -3.12 13.52
CA TYR A 99 27.10 -2.51 14.79
C TYR A 99 26.18 -3.38 15.65
N GLY A 100 25.10 -3.91 15.05
CA GLY A 100 24.13 -4.77 15.76
C GLY A 100 24.73 -6.09 16.24
N LEU A 101 25.60 -6.71 15.44
CA LEU A 101 26.27 -7.96 15.78
C LEU A 101 27.27 -7.76 16.92
N LYS A 102 28.04 -6.65 16.87
CA LYS A 102 28.96 -6.27 17.91
C LYS A 102 28.28 -6.08 19.27
N ASN A 103 27.09 -5.44 19.27
CA ASN A 103 26.30 -5.24 20.50
C ASN A 103 25.73 -6.56 21.04
N LYS A 104 25.52 -7.58 20.18
CA LYS A 104 25.16 -8.94 20.58
C LYS A 104 26.36 -9.76 21.11
N GLY A 105 27.58 -9.23 21.06
CA GLY A 105 28.78 -9.91 21.54
C GLY A 105 29.35 -10.96 20.59
N GLU A 106 29.02 -10.91 19.31
CA GLU A 106 29.55 -11.85 18.30
C GLU A 106 31.08 -11.66 18.12
N SER A 107 31.78 -12.73 17.77
CA SER A 107 33.23 -12.69 17.52
C SER A 107 33.55 -11.86 16.26
N LYS A 108 34.80 -11.36 16.17
CA LYS A 108 35.24 -10.57 15.02
C LYS A 108 35.15 -11.37 13.72
N GLU A 109 35.51 -12.64 13.77
CA GLU A 109 35.50 -13.55 12.63
C GLU A 109 34.07 -13.77 12.11
N GLU A 110 33.11 -13.98 13.02
CA GLU A 110 31.68 -14.14 12.65
C GLU A 110 31.10 -12.85 12.09
N ILE A 111 31.41 -11.69 12.69
CA ILE A 111 30.96 -10.38 12.19
C ILE A 111 31.52 -10.16 10.78
N GLU A 112 32.81 -10.40 10.54
CA GLU A 112 33.41 -10.21 9.22
C GLU A 112 32.76 -11.14 8.17
N LYS A 113 32.55 -12.40 8.52
CA LYS A 113 31.88 -13.39 7.67
C LYS A 113 30.46 -12.94 7.29
N LYS A 114 29.61 -12.61 8.28
CA LYS A 114 28.22 -12.19 8.06
C LYS A 114 28.13 -10.88 7.27
N VAL A 115 28.98 -9.90 7.61
CA VAL A 115 29.00 -8.60 6.89
C VAL A 115 29.40 -8.79 5.44
N ASN A 116 30.43 -9.61 5.13
CA ASN A 116 30.83 -9.87 3.76
C ASN A 116 29.74 -10.61 2.96
N GLN A 117 29.08 -11.60 3.57
CA GLN A 117 27.97 -12.31 2.93
C GLN A 117 26.82 -11.36 2.55
N VAL A 118 26.41 -10.49 3.49
CA VAL A 118 25.34 -9.52 3.24
C VAL A 118 25.78 -8.44 2.27
N ALA A 119 27.04 -8.01 2.32
CA ALA A 119 27.57 -7.02 1.39
C ALA A 119 27.64 -7.57 -0.06
N GLU A 120 27.90 -8.85 -0.23
CA GLU A 120 27.87 -9.54 -1.52
C GLU A 120 26.43 -9.70 -2.03
N LEU A 121 25.50 -10.16 -1.17
CA LEU A 121 24.06 -10.29 -1.48
C LEU A 121 23.44 -8.99 -1.98
N LEU A 122 23.84 -7.84 -1.38
CA LEU A 122 23.32 -6.52 -1.68
C LEU A 122 24.17 -5.73 -2.69
N GLU A 123 25.23 -6.34 -3.25
CA GLU A 123 26.15 -5.69 -4.20
C GLU A 123 26.74 -4.38 -3.68
N ILE A 124 27.13 -4.36 -2.38
CA ILE A 124 27.72 -3.18 -1.72
C ILE A 124 29.15 -3.45 -1.19
N LYS A 125 29.78 -4.55 -1.58
CA LYS A 125 31.10 -4.97 -1.11
C LYS A 125 32.19 -3.92 -1.37
N GLU A 126 32.16 -3.28 -2.53
CA GLU A 126 33.10 -2.21 -2.90
C GLU A 126 32.93 -0.94 -2.08
N PHE A 127 31.79 -0.76 -1.40
CA PHE A 127 31.48 0.43 -0.60
C PHE A 127 31.77 0.25 0.90
N LEU A 128 32.23 -0.90 1.36
CA LEU A 128 32.38 -1.23 2.79
C LEU A 128 33.22 -0.19 3.57
N LEU A 129 34.20 0.43 2.93
CA LEU A 129 35.05 1.46 3.55
C LEU A 129 34.50 2.88 3.44
N ARG A 130 33.47 3.11 2.60
CA ARG A 130 32.85 4.44 2.42
C ARG A 130 31.96 4.82 3.59
N LYS A 131 31.80 6.14 3.80
CA LYS A 131 30.80 6.68 4.74
C LYS A 131 29.49 6.97 4.03
N PRO A 132 28.34 7.02 4.74
CA PRO A 132 27.02 7.28 4.16
C PRO A 132 26.94 8.50 3.25
N GLY A 133 27.65 9.59 3.58
CA GLY A 133 27.70 10.80 2.76
C GLY A 133 28.37 10.63 1.37
N GLN A 134 29.09 9.52 1.16
CA GLN A 134 29.78 9.20 -0.09
C GLN A 134 28.97 8.22 -0.97
N LEU A 135 27.72 7.93 -0.58
CA LEU A 135 26.84 6.96 -1.22
C LEU A 135 25.66 7.65 -1.91
N SER A 136 25.18 7.08 -3.01
CA SER A 136 23.91 7.46 -3.62
C SER A 136 22.72 7.08 -2.72
N GLY A 137 21.51 7.59 -3.03
CA GLY A 137 20.29 7.23 -2.29
C GLY A 137 20.04 5.72 -2.25
N GLY A 138 20.09 5.04 -3.40
CA GLY A 138 19.93 3.59 -3.49
C GLY A 138 21.01 2.81 -2.75
N GLN A 139 22.27 3.25 -2.80
CA GLN A 139 23.35 2.64 -2.04
C GLN A 139 23.12 2.79 -0.53
N ARG A 140 22.70 3.96 -0.03
CA ARG A 140 22.32 4.16 1.38
C ARG A 140 21.20 3.23 1.80
N GLN A 141 20.21 3.05 0.95
CA GLN A 141 19.10 2.14 1.22
C GLN A 141 19.56 0.67 1.29
N ARG A 142 20.39 0.21 0.35
CA ARG A 142 20.98 -1.14 0.42
C ARG A 142 21.78 -1.34 1.71
N VAL A 143 22.51 -0.34 2.18
CA VAL A 143 23.21 -0.40 3.48
C VAL A 143 22.22 -0.48 4.63
N ALA A 144 21.12 0.28 4.62
CA ALA A 144 20.09 0.20 5.65
C ALA A 144 19.41 -1.19 5.69
N MET A 145 19.13 -1.76 4.52
CA MET A 145 18.64 -3.14 4.41
C MET A 145 19.68 -4.14 4.95
N GLY A 146 20.95 -3.97 4.61
CA GLY A 146 22.03 -4.82 5.10
C GLY A 146 22.13 -4.83 6.64
N ARG A 147 21.93 -3.69 7.28
CA ARG A 147 21.85 -3.59 8.75
C ARG A 147 20.71 -4.41 9.35
N ALA A 148 19.60 -4.51 8.64
CA ALA A 148 18.48 -5.33 9.06
C ALA A 148 18.77 -6.82 8.82
N ILE A 149 19.22 -7.18 7.64
CA ILE A 149 19.48 -8.56 7.18
C ILE A 149 20.57 -9.26 8.00
N VAL A 150 21.67 -8.56 8.29
CA VAL A 150 22.83 -9.15 8.99
C VAL A 150 22.45 -9.70 10.36
N ARG A 151 21.36 -9.22 10.98
CA ARG A 151 20.86 -9.66 12.27
C ARG A 151 20.04 -10.96 12.21
N ASN A 152 19.71 -11.43 11.01
CA ASN A 152 18.84 -12.58 10.75
C ASN A 152 17.54 -12.52 11.57
N PRO A 153 16.69 -11.48 11.38
CA PRO A 153 15.51 -11.29 12.21
C PRO A 153 14.38 -12.25 11.82
N LYS A 154 13.43 -12.46 12.74
CA LYS A 154 12.17 -13.20 12.47
C LYS A 154 11.22 -12.42 11.59
N ALA A 155 11.24 -11.09 11.66
CA ALA A 155 10.42 -10.24 10.80
C ALA A 155 11.15 -8.96 10.39
N PHE A 156 10.91 -8.51 9.14
CA PHE A 156 11.32 -7.20 8.63
C PHE A 156 10.18 -6.20 8.71
N LEU A 157 10.50 -5.00 9.14
CA LEU A 157 9.56 -3.87 9.23
C LEU A 157 10.12 -2.71 8.40
N PHE A 158 9.38 -2.29 7.37
CA PHE A 158 9.79 -1.21 6.46
C PHE A 158 8.85 -0.01 6.64
N ASP A 159 9.37 1.11 7.19
CA ASP A 159 8.61 2.35 7.39
C ASP A 159 8.91 3.32 6.24
N GLU A 160 8.09 3.29 5.19
CA GLU A 160 8.19 4.11 3.97
C GLU A 160 9.62 4.17 3.37
N PRO A 161 10.30 3.04 3.14
CA PRO A 161 11.72 3.02 2.80
C PRO A 161 12.05 3.62 1.43
N LEU A 162 11.06 3.80 0.54
CA LEU A 162 11.24 4.28 -0.83
C LEU A 162 10.90 5.76 -1.03
N SER A 163 10.30 6.42 -0.02
CA SER A 163 9.76 7.78 -0.14
C SER A 163 10.81 8.84 -0.51
N ASN A 164 12.08 8.64 -0.12
CA ASN A 164 13.17 9.59 -0.36
C ASN A 164 13.96 9.32 -1.66
N LEU A 165 13.43 8.48 -2.56
CA LEU A 165 14.06 8.15 -3.84
C LEU A 165 13.33 8.81 -5.01
N ASP A 166 14.09 9.16 -6.06
CA ASP A 166 13.49 9.55 -7.34
C ASP A 166 12.72 8.38 -7.98
N ALA A 167 11.79 8.68 -8.90
CA ALA A 167 10.85 7.71 -9.47
C ALA A 167 11.57 6.52 -10.16
N LYS A 168 12.68 6.76 -10.89
CA LYS A 168 13.42 5.71 -11.59
C LYS A 168 14.09 4.75 -10.59
N LEU A 169 14.78 5.31 -9.61
CA LEU A 169 15.47 4.54 -8.59
C LEU A 169 14.47 3.80 -7.69
N ARG A 170 13.33 4.43 -7.35
CA ARG A 170 12.25 3.81 -6.59
C ARG A 170 11.74 2.54 -7.27
N GLY A 171 11.51 2.57 -8.59
CA GLY A 171 11.09 1.41 -9.36
C GLY A 171 12.10 0.25 -9.30
N GLN A 172 13.40 0.54 -9.43
CA GLN A 172 14.45 -0.46 -9.35
C GLN A 172 14.55 -1.09 -7.97
N VAL A 173 14.64 -0.27 -6.93
CA VAL A 173 14.79 -0.73 -5.55
C VAL A 173 13.56 -1.51 -5.08
N ARG A 174 12.36 -1.14 -5.52
CA ARG A 174 11.16 -1.91 -5.24
C ARG A 174 11.27 -3.36 -5.72
N ILE A 175 11.74 -3.57 -6.96
CA ILE A 175 11.96 -4.91 -7.52
C ILE A 175 13.03 -5.67 -6.71
N GLU A 176 14.10 -5.00 -6.31
CA GLU A 176 15.17 -5.58 -5.48
C GLU A 176 14.65 -6.03 -4.11
N ILE A 177 13.85 -5.20 -3.44
CA ILE A 177 13.22 -5.54 -2.13
C ILE A 177 12.36 -6.80 -2.27
N LYS A 178 11.49 -6.87 -3.29
CA LYS A 178 10.64 -8.04 -3.50
C LYS A 178 11.43 -9.31 -3.76
N LYS A 179 12.46 -9.24 -4.62
CA LYS A 179 13.34 -10.38 -4.90
C LYS A 179 14.07 -10.86 -3.64
N LEU A 180 14.63 -9.92 -2.89
CA LEU A 180 15.38 -10.20 -1.68
C LEU A 180 14.49 -10.82 -0.60
N GLN A 181 13.31 -10.24 -0.35
CA GLN A 181 12.35 -10.78 0.62
C GLN A 181 11.95 -12.21 0.26
N LYS A 182 11.64 -12.46 -1.03
CA LYS A 182 11.29 -13.80 -1.52
C LYS A 182 12.45 -14.80 -1.38
N GLN A 183 13.69 -14.37 -1.65
CA GLN A 183 14.89 -15.20 -1.50
C GLN A 183 15.16 -15.57 -0.05
N MET A 184 14.92 -14.64 0.88
CA MET A 184 15.14 -14.84 2.30
C MET A 184 13.99 -15.58 3.00
N GLY A 185 12.78 -15.53 2.47
CA GLY A 185 11.59 -16.14 3.06
C GLY A 185 11.19 -15.56 4.42
N VAL A 186 11.63 -14.35 4.76
CA VAL A 186 11.37 -13.71 6.06
C VAL A 186 10.04 -12.95 6.00
N THR A 187 9.19 -13.13 6.99
CA THR A 187 7.95 -12.38 7.17
C THR A 187 8.24 -10.88 7.18
N SER A 188 7.48 -10.12 6.41
CA SER A 188 7.77 -8.70 6.23
C SER A 188 6.50 -7.84 6.31
N VAL A 189 6.61 -6.68 6.96
CA VAL A 189 5.57 -5.65 6.94
C VAL A 189 6.14 -4.40 6.29
N PHE A 190 5.49 -3.93 5.25
CA PHE A 190 5.91 -2.77 4.46
C PHE A 190 4.86 -1.67 4.54
N VAL A 191 5.23 -0.49 5.01
CA VAL A 191 4.36 0.69 5.06
C VAL A 191 4.62 1.57 3.86
N THR A 192 3.57 1.98 3.18
CA THR A 192 3.63 2.96 2.09
C THR A 192 2.34 3.76 1.98
N HIS A 193 2.41 4.92 1.36
CA HIS A 193 1.28 5.68 0.87
C HIS A 193 1.16 5.61 -0.67
N ASP A 194 2.11 4.96 -1.34
CA ASP A 194 2.14 4.78 -2.80
C ASP A 194 1.40 3.50 -3.18
N GLN A 195 0.32 3.65 -3.96
CA GLN A 195 -0.52 2.54 -4.40
C GLN A 195 0.24 1.58 -5.33
N VAL A 196 1.15 2.09 -6.18
CA VAL A 196 1.93 1.25 -7.10
C VAL A 196 2.90 0.36 -6.32
N GLU A 197 3.49 0.90 -5.24
CA GLU A 197 4.30 0.09 -4.33
C GLU A 197 3.46 -1.01 -3.68
N ALA A 198 2.30 -0.64 -3.13
CA ALA A 198 1.40 -1.58 -2.48
C ALA A 198 0.98 -2.70 -3.43
N MET A 199 0.44 -2.35 -4.60
CA MET A 199 -0.06 -3.30 -5.59
C MET A 199 1.02 -4.25 -6.15
N THR A 200 2.28 -3.82 -6.18
CA THR A 200 3.36 -4.60 -6.81
C THR A 200 4.23 -5.37 -5.82
N LEU A 201 4.36 -4.90 -4.58
CA LEU A 201 5.18 -5.56 -3.56
C LEU A 201 4.41 -6.63 -2.81
N GLY A 202 3.22 -6.31 -2.30
CA GLY A 202 2.49 -7.14 -1.35
C GLY A 202 2.08 -8.50 -1.89
N ASP A 203 2.15 -9.51 -1.03
CA ASP A 203 1.40 -10.74 -1.22
C ASP A 203 -0.06 -10.49 -0.80
N ARG A 204 -0.24 -9.72 0.29
CA ARG A 204 -1.52 -9.13 0.71
C ARG A 204 -1.35 -7.66 1.09
N LEU A 205 -2.44 -6.91 0.94
CA LEU A 205 -2.59 -5.52 1.35
C LEU A 205 -3.52 -5.44 2.56
N ALA A 206 -3.18 -4.57 3.51
CA ALA A 206 -4.10 -4.06 4.51
C ALA A 206 -4.31 -2.57 4.23
N VAL A 207 -5.50 -2.23 3.72
CA VAL A 207 -5.89 -0.83 3.48
C VAL A 207 -6.36 -0.24 4.80
N ILE A 208 -5.67 0.80 5.28
CA ILE A 208 -5.90 1.40 6.59
C ILE A 208 -6.44 2.82 6.41
N ASN A 209 -7.52 3.11 7.11
CA ASN A 209 -8.13 4.41 7.18
C ASN A 209 -8.52 4.75 8.62
N GLU A 210 -8.20 5.95 9.10
CA GLU A 210 -8.57 6.45 10.46
C GLU A 210 -8.31 5.44 11.59
N GLY A 211 -7.18 4.72 11.51
CA GLY A 211 -6.78 3.73 12.51
C GLY A 211 -7.49 2.38 12.41
N VAL A 212 -8.30 2.15 11.39
CA VAL A 212 -9.03 0.89 11.16
C VAL A 212 -8.56 0.22 9.87
N ILE A 213 -8.54 -1.10 9.83
CA ILE A 213 -8.35 -1.86 8.60
C ILE A 213 -9.69 -1.94 7.87
N GLU A 214 -9.79 -1.28 6.72
CA GLU A 214 -10.97 -1.30 5.84
C GLU A 214 -11.09 -2.62 5.08
N GLN A 215 -9.97 -3.13 4.57
CA GLN A 215 -9.91 -4.38 3.82
C GLN A 215 -8.53 -5.01 3.88
N VAL A 216 -8.51 -6.35 3.90
CA VAL A 216 -7.30 -7.15 3.71
C VAL A 216 -7.55 -8.14 2.58
N GLY A 217 -6.64 -8.21 1.61
CA GLY A 217 -6.74 -9.14 0.48
C GLY A 217 -5.51 -9.12 -0.39
N SER A 218 -5.44 -9.96 -1.42
CA SER A 218 -4.43 -9.83 -2.46
C SER A 218 -4.58 -8.51 -3.20
N PRO A 219 -3.51 -7.96 -3.82
CA PRO A 219 -3.61 -6.70 -4.57
C PRO A 219 -4.75 -6.70 -5.59
N ILE A 220 -4.86 -7.77 -6.37
CA ILE A 220 -5.91 -7.91 -7.39
C ILE A 220 -7.30 -7.94 -6.76
N GLU A 221 -7.49 -8.71 -5.68
CA GLU A 221 -8.78 -8.79 -4.97
C GLU A 221 -9.22 -7.42 -4.42
N VAL A 222 -8.31 -6.66 -3.81
CA VAL A 222 -8.61 -5.33 -3.28
C VAL A 222 -8.98 -4.35 -4.40
N TYR A 223 -8.35 -4.47 -5.58
CA TYR A 223 -8.64 -3.65 -6.75
C TYR A 223 -9.98 -4.00 -7.40
N GLU A 224 -10.21 -5.30 -7.67
CA GLU A 224 -11.40 -5.79 -8.39
C GLU A 224 -12.64 -5.86 -7.47
N LYS A 225 -12.44 -6.10 -6.17
CA LYS A 225 -13.51 -6.30 -5.20
C LYS A 225 -13.34 -5.42 -3.97
N PRO A 226 -13.33 -4.08 -4.12
CA PRO A 226 -13.20 -3.18 -2.97
C PRO A 226 -14.36 -3.34 -2.01
N ALA A 227 -14.09 -3.55 -0.73
CA ALA A 227 -15.11 -3.80 0.28
C ALA A 227 -15.93 -2.55 0.64
N THR A 228 -15.34 -1.37 0.48
CA THR A 228 -15.97 -0.09 0.81
C THR A 228 -15.73 0.94 -0.29
N HIS A 229 -16.57 1.98 -0.31
CA HIS A 229 -16.38 3.17 -1.15
C HIS A 229 -14.97 3.76 -0.97
N PHE A 230 -14.49 3.83 0.28
CA PHE A 230 -13.15 4.34 0.58
C PHE A 230 -12.05 3.52 -0.13
N VAL A 231 -12.11 2.18 -0.05
CA VAL A 231 -11.12 1.33 -0.72
C VAL A 231 -11.17 1.50 -2.23
N ALA A 232 -12.37 1.59 -2.81
CA ALA A 232 -12.58 1.80 -4.23
C ALA A 232 -12.02 3.14 -4.73
N GLU A 233 -12.17 4.20 -3.93
CA GLU A 233 -11.65 5.54 -4.18
C GLU A 233 -10.14 5.60 -4.02
N PHE A 234 -9.64 5.01 -2.94
CA PHE A 234 -8.22 5.08 -2.60
C PHE A 234 -7.35 4.21 -3.50
N ILE A 235 -7.80 3.02 -3.93
CA ILE A 235 -7.03 2.09 -4.76
C ILE A 235 -7.38 2.26 -6.23
N GLY A 236 -6.39 2.66 -7.02
CA GLY A 236 -6.48 2.86 -8.48
C GLY A 236 -6.13 4.30 -8.90
N THR A 237 -5.41 4.40 -10.03
CA THR A 237 -5.03 5.68 -10.65
C THR A 237 -5.26 5.57 -12.15
N PRO A 238 -6.20 6.34 -12.71
CA PRO A 238 -7.12 7.29 -12.06
C PRO A 238 -8.08 6.64 -11.06
N GLN A 239 -8.68 7.47 -10.20
CA GLN A 239 -9.68 7.01 -9.22
C GLN A 239 -10.94 6.45 -9.92
N MET A 240 -11.68 5.59 -9.19
CA MET A 240 -12.99 5.12 -9.63
C MET A 240 -13.97 6.29 -9.76
N ASN A 241 -14.78 6.28 -10.82
CA ASN A 241 -15.89 7.22 -10.96
C ASN A 241 -17.03 6.83 -10.01
N PHE A 242 -17.64 7.82 -9.36
CA PHE A 242 -18.78 7.61 -8.48
C PHE A 242 -19.97 8.47 -8.92
N ILE A 243 -21.15 7.83 -9.04
CA ILE A 243 -22.40 8.46 -9.42
C ILE A 243 -23.45 8.12 -8.36
N ASN A 244 -24.05 9.14 -7.73
CA ASN A 244 -25.14 8.93 -6.81
C ASN A 244 -26.43 8.61 -7.57
N GLY A 245 -27.21 7.65 -7.07
CA GLY A 245 -28.46 7.27 -7.67
C GLY A 245 -29.27 6.35 -6.77
N LYS A 246 -30.24 5.68 -7.36
CA LYS A 246 -31.09 4.70 -6.69
C LYS A 246 -31.28 3.46 -7.53
N ILE A 247 -31.49 2.35 -6.87
CA ILE A 247 -31.96 1.11 -7.49
C ILE A 247 -33.49 1.14 -7.50
N HIS A 248 -34.09 0.84 -8.64
CA HIS A 248 -35.51 0.63 -8.78
C HIS A 248 -35.77 -0.40 -9.89
N SER A 249 -36.52 -1.47 -9.57
CA SER A 249 -36.89 -2.53 -10.53
C SER A 249 -35.70 -3.08 -11.32
N ASN A 250 -34.63 -3.50 -10.64
CA ASN A 250 -33.36 -4.02 -11.20
C ASN A 250 -32.65 -3.06 -12.19
N LYS A 251 -32.84 -1.76 -11.98
CA LYS A 251 -32.10 -0.71 -12.69
C LYS A 251 -31.47 0.25 -11.72
N PHE A 252 -30.25 0.68 -12.03
CA PHE A 252 -29.67 1.88 -11.45
C PHE A 252 -30.18 3.09 -12.22
N ILE A 253 -30.64 4.11 -11.50
CA ILE A 253 -31.19 5.34 -12.06
C ILE A 253 -30.53 6.54 -11.39
N SER A 254 -29.95 7.43 -12.19
CA SER A 254 -29.49 8.76 -11.80
C SER A 254 -30.04 9.82 -12.76
N ASP A 255 -29.82 11.10 -12.47
CA ASP A 255 -30.38 12.20 -13.31
C ASP A 255 -29.79 12.27 -14.73
N GLY A 256 -28.73 11.57 -15.04
CA GLY A 256 -28.07 11.62 -16.35
C GLY A 256 -27.87 10.26 -17.01
N PHE A 257 -28.18 9.18 -16.31
CA PHE A 257 -27.80 7.86 -16.74
C PHE A 257 -28.67 6.78 -16.07
N GLU A 258 -29.06 5.76 -16.84
CA GLU A 258 -29.66 4.52 -16.32
C GLU A 258 -28.96 3.29 -16.92
N CYS A 259 -28.83 2.23 -16.14
CA CYS A 259 -28.40 0.93 -16.63
C CYS A 259 -29.10 -0.20 -15.87
N SER A 260 -29.24 -1.34 -16.55
CA SER A 260 -29.70 -2.58 -15.91
C SER A 260 -28.63 -3.08 -14.94
N ILE A 261 -29.03 -3.61 -13.80
CA ILE A 261 -28.15 -4.24 -12.83
C ILE A 261 -28.54 -5.70 -12.64
N ASN A 262 -27.53 -6.58 -12.60
CA ASN A 262 -27.72 -8.02 -12.41
C ASN A 262 -27.64 -8.39 -10.92
N ASN A 263 -28.51 -7.79 -10.10
CA ASN A 263 -28.55 -8.08 -8.66
C ASN A 263 -30.00 -7.97 -8.15
N ASP A 264 -30.41 -8.95 -7.35
CA ASP A 264 -31.69 -8.94 -6.62
C ASP A 264 -31.63 -8.01 -5.40
N LEU A 265 -31.26 -6.74 -5.64
CA LEU A 265 -31.23 -5.73 -4.59
C LEU A 265 -32.59 -5.02 -4.49
N ASN A 266 -33.02 -4.77 -3.25
CA ASN A 266 -34.21 -3.97 -2.99
C ASN A 266 -34.02 -2.52 -3.47
N ASP A 267 -35.14 -1.82 -3.72
CA ASP A 267 -35.14 -0.41 -4.01
C ASP A 267 -34.48 0.39 -2.88
N GLN A 268 -33.36 1.05 -3.18
CA GLN A 268 -32.58 1.82 -2.21
C GLN A 268 -31.69 2.86 -2.87
N GLU A 269 -31.22 3.83 -2.10
CA GLU A 269 -30.20 4.77 -2.54
C GLU A 269 -28.82 4.13 -2.51
N VAL A 270 -28.05 4.29 -3.59
CA VAL A 270 -26.73 3.70 -3.77
C VAL A 270 -25.76 4.68 -4.41
N ILE A 271 -24.46 4.38 -4.27
CA ILE A 271 -23.40 4.99 -5.05
C ILE A 271 -22.96 3.96 -6.09
N PHE A 272 -23.06 4.32 -7.36
CA PHE A 272 -22.56 3.53 -8.48
C PHE A 272 -21.09 3.86 -8.71
N GLY A 273 -20.23 2.85 -8.69
CA GLY A 273 -18.80 2.98 -8.91
C GLY A 273 -18.37 2.28 -10.20
N ILE A 274 -17.59 2.97 -11.04
CA ILE A 274 -17.02 2.38 -12.25
C ILE A 274 -15.59 2.83 -12.48
N ARG A 275 -14.70 1.87 -12.76
CA ARG A 275 -13.31 2.16 -13.11
C ARG A 275 -13.19 2.86 -14.45
N PRO A 276 -12.28 3.84 -14.63
CA PRO A 276 -12.09 4.56 -15.90
C PRO A 276 -11.78 3.66 -17.10
N GLU A 277 -11.09 2.56 -16.89
CA GLU A 277 -10.76 1.56 -17.92
C GLU A 277 -11.93 0.64 -18.29
N ASN A 278 -12.98 0.57 -17.47
CA ASN A 278 -14.21 -0.21 -17.75
C ASN A 278 -15.25 0.60 -18.51
N LEU A 279 -14.91 1.80 -18.93
CA LEU A 279 -15.70 2.64 -19.81
C LEU A 279 -15.14 2.56 -21.23
N LYS A 280 -16.04 2.66 -22.23
CA LYS A 280 -15.70 2.65 -23.65
C LYS A 280 -16.50 3.70 -24.41
N VAL A 281 -15.88 4.40 -25.34
CA VAL A 281 -16.60 5.31 -26.23
C VAL A 281 -17.51 4.52 -27.17
N SER A 282 -18.78 4.83 -27.16
CA SER A 282 -19.80 4.18 -27.97
C SER A 282 -20.87 5.18 -28.42
N THR A 283 -21.34 5.08 -29.66
CA THR A 283 -22.43 5.92 -30.15
C THR A 283 -23.75 5.69 -29.40
N ASN A 284 -23.91 4.52 -28.79
CA ASN A 284 -25.08 4.13 -28.02
C ASN A 284 -24.84 4.21 -26.49
N GLY A 285 -23.70 4.77 -26.07
CA GLY A 285 -23.36 4.88 -24.66
C GLY A 285 -24.39 5.68 -23.85
N SER A 286 -24.74 5.16 -22.69
CA SER A 286 -25.75 5.75 -21.81
C SER A 286 -25.20 6.91 -20.98
N ILE A 287 -23.89 6.94 -20.71
CA ILE A 287 -23.24 8.00 -19.94
C ILE A 287 -22.72 9.05 -20.94
N LYS A 288 -23.28 10.25 -20.90
CA LYS A 288 -22.85 11.35 -21.77
C LYS A 288 -22.04 12.36 -20.98
N ILE A 289 -20.84 12.66 -21.46
CA ILE A 289 -19.96 13.66 -20.84
C ILE A 289 -19.53 14.71 -21.86
N LYS A 290 -19.43 15.96 -21.39
CA LYS A 290 -18.75 17.03 -22.10
C LYS A 290 -17.30 17.08 -21.62
N VAL A 291 -16.36 16.87 -22.53
CA VAL A 291 -14.93 16.79 -22.23
C VAL A 291 -14.41 18.15 -21.78
N ASP A 292 -13.76 18.17 -20.62
CA ASP A 292 -13.10 19.32 -20.02
C ASP A 292 -11.58 19.30 -20.23
N LEU A 293 -10.92 18.21 -19.80
CA LEU A 293 -9.48 18.06 -19.80
C LEU A 293 -9.06 16.71 -20.41
N ILE A 294 -7.88 16.71 -21.05
CA ILE A 294 -7.27 15.48 -21.58
C ILE A 294 -5.78 15.45 -21.18
N GLU A 295 -5.39 14.38 -20.50
CA GLU A 295 -4.00 14.09 -20.17
C GLU A 295 -3.48 12.99 -21.11
N LYS A 296 -2.46 13.31 -21.92
CA LYS A 296 -1.80 12.36 -22.84
C LYS A 296 -0.52 11.85 -22.21
N LEU A 297 -0.54 10.61 -21.71
CA LEU A 297 0.59 10.00 -21.01
C LEU A 297 1.50 9.16 -21.93
N GLY A 298 1.19 9.12 -23.22
CA GLY A 298 1.92 8.33 -24.21
C GLY A 298 1.34 6.92 -24.40
N ALA A 299 1.40 6.08 -23.38
CA ALA A 299 0.79 4.74 -23.40
C ALA A 299 -0.73 4.81 -23.29
N ASP A 300 -1.25 5.80 -22.57
CA ASP A 300 -2.67 6.01 -22.31
C ASP A 300 -3.03 7.48 -22.49
N SER A 301 -4.32 7.76 -22.70
CA SER A 301 -4.94 9.06 -22.57
C SER A 301 -6.03 9.01 -21.51
N ILE A 302 -6.04 9.99 -20.61
CA ILE A 302 -7.07 10.13 -19.59
C ILE A 302 -7.95 11.32 -19.95
N ILE A 303 -9.23 11.08 -20.10
CA ILE A 303 -10.22 12.07 -20.54
C ILE A 303 -11.14 12.38 -19.36
N TYR A 304 -11.20 13.63 -18.96
CA TYR A 304 -12.09 14.11 -17.91
C TYR A 304 -13.21 14.94 -18.49
N GLY A 305 -14.39 14.85 -17.93
CA GLY A 305 -15.53 15.64 -18.36
C GLY A 305 -16.67 15.62 -17.37
N TYR A 306 -17.65 16.46 -17.62
CA TYR A 306 -18.85 16.59 -16.79
C TYR A 306 -20.04 15.92 -17.49
N ASP A 307 -20.81 15.12 -16.73
CA ASP A 307 -22.10 14.64 -17.17
C ASP A 307 -23.17 15.76 -17.03
N LYS A 308 -24.42 15.45 -17.40
CA LYS A 308 -25.55 16.40 -17.31
C LYS A 308 -25.88 16.83 -15.88
N SER A 309 -25.53 15.99 -14.89
CA SER A 309 -25.73 16.24 -13.46
C SER A 309 -24.54 16.91 -12.80
N ASN A 310 -23.57 17.36 -13.61
CA ASN A 310 -22.32 17.97 -13.15
C ASN A 310 -21.41 17.05 -12.32
N ASN A 311 -21.56 15.72 -12.49
CA ASN A 311 -20.56 14.79 -11.96
C ASN A 311 -19.31 14.85 -12.83
N TYR A 312 -18.13 14.95 -12.20
CA TYR A 312 -16.85 14.94 -12.90
C TYR A 312 -16.38 13.50 -13.07
N LEU A 313 -16.37 13.01 -14.30
CA LEU A 313 -16.09 11.63 -14.65
C LEU A 313 -14.79 11.53 -15.43
N CYS A 314 -14.12 10.40 -15.29
CA CYS A 314 -12.85 10.08 -15.92
C CYS A 314 -13.02 8.81 -16.78
N TYR A 315 -12.52 8.87 -18.01
CA TYR A 315 -12.40 7.75 -18.95
C TYR A 315 -10.96 7.53 -19.34
N ARG A 316 -10.50 6.29 -19.39
CA ARG A 316 -9.13 5.93 -19.80
C ARG A 316 -9.16 5.20 -21.13
N GLU A 317 -8.40 5.72 -22.12
CA GLU A 317 -8.22 5.15 -23.45
C GLU A 317 -6.76 4.75 -23.68
N ASN A 318 -6.53 3.59 -24.28
CA ASN A 318 -5.18 3.14 -24.66
C ASN A 318 -4.62 4.00 -25.79
N GLY A 319 -3.38 4.46 -25.66
CA GLY A 319 -2.66 5.23 -26.67
C GLY A 319 -3.11 6.70 -26.75
N ASN A 320 -2.96 7.27 -27.96
CA ASN A 320 -3.31 8.67 -28.21
C ASN A 320 -4.75 8.82 -28.68
N THR A 321 -5.54 9.54 -27.89
CA THR A 321 -6.93 9.87 -28.25
C THR A 321 -7.04 10.91 -29.37
N LYS A 322 -8.12 10.81 -30.17
CA LYS A 322 -8.56 11.82 -31.13
C LYS A 322 -9.56 12.81 -30.53
N ILE A 323 -10.08 12.52 -29.36
CA ILE A 323 -11.02 13.37 -28.61
C ILE A 323 -10.35 14.69 -28.29
N LYS A 324 -11.14 15.78 -28.30
CA LYS A 324 -10.69 17.13 -27.99
C LYS A 324 -11.47 17.73 -26.83
N ALA A 325 -10.92 18.74 -26.18
CA ALA A 325 -11.66 19.51 -25.18
C ALA A 325 -12.91 20.14 -25.81
N ASN A 326 -14.00 20.14 -25.05
CA ASN A 326 -15.36 20.52 -25.41
C ASN A 326 -16.10 19.54 -26.35
N ASP A 327 -15.52 18.42 -26.76
CA ASP A 327 -16.27 17.37 -27.45
C ASP A 327 -17.34 16.78 -26.50
N GLU A 328 -18.46 16.39 -27.05
CA GLU A 328 -19.46 15.57 -26.36
C GLU A 328 -19.25 14.11 -26.75
N ILE A 329 -19.00 13.25 -25.78
CA ILE A 329 -18.81 11.82 -25.99
C ILE A 329 -19.82 11.01 -25.19
N SER A 330 -20.18 9.85 -25.72
CA SER A 330 -21.02 8.89 -25.03
C SER A 330 -20.20 7.68 -24.62
N LEU A 331 -20.32 7.26 -23.38
CA LEU A 331 -19.60 6.16 -22.78
C LEU A 331 -20.56 5.01 -22.46
N GLU A 332 -20.11 3.82 -22.71
CA GLU A 332 -20.76 2.56 -22.40
C GLU A 332 -19.96 1.82 -21.34
N ILE A 333 -20.64 1.09 -20.48
CA ILE A 333 -20.02 0.24 -19.46
C ILE A 333 -19.63 -1.08 -20.11
N GLU A 334 -18.37 -1.48 -19.97
CA GLU A 334 -17.86 -2.73 -20.51
C GLU A 334 -18.14 -3.89 -19.53
N ASP A 335 -18.76 -4.95 -20.03
CA ASP A 335 -18.95 -6.25 -19.36
C ASP A 335 -19.52 -6.22 -17.92
N GLU A 336 -20.45 -5.31 -17.62
CA GLU A 336 -21.06 -5.19 -16.30
C GLU A 336 -20.05 -4.98 -15.15
N ASN A 337 -18.86 -4.46 -15.46
CA ASN A 337 -17.78 -4.18 -14.50
C ASN A 337 -18.06 -2.88 -13.72
N TYR A 338 -19.06 -2.93 -12.86
CA TYR A 338 -19.43 -1.84 -11.96
C TYR A 338 -19.51 -2.32 -10.51
N HIS A 339 -19.53 -1.38 -9.60
CA HIS A 339 -19.72 -1.62 -8.16
C HIS A 339 -20.87 -0.81 -7.64
N LEU A 340 -21.61 -1.37 -6.69
CA LEU A 340 -22.68 -0.69 -5.98
C LEU A 340 -22.28 -0.59 -4.51
N PHE A 341 -22.35 0.62 -3.97
CA PHE A 341 -22.09 0.86 -2.55
C PHE A 341 -23.35 1.42 -1.91
N ASP A 342 -23.66 0.91 -0.73
CA ASP A 342 -24.70 1.47 0.12
C ASP A 342 -24.40 2.93 0.45
N LYS A 343 -25.38 3.81 0.32
CA LYS A 343 -25.16 5.25 0.47
C LYS A 343 -24.80 5.66 1.90
N GLU A 344 -25.31 4.97 2.90
CA GLU A 344 -25.11 5.30 4.31
C GLU A 344 -23.87 4.59 4.87
N THR A 345 -23.81 3.26 4.74
CA THR A 345 -22.73 2.45 5.32
C THR A 345 -21.46 2.46 4.50
N LYS A 346 -21.50 2.91 3.24
CA LYS A 346 -20.40 2.90 2.27
C LYS A 346 -19.85 1.51 1.95
N LYS A 347 -20.52 0.45 2.36
CA LYS A 347 -20.14 -0.94 2.06
C LYS A 347 -20.59 -1.34 0.67
N ARG A 348 -19.81 -2.21 0.02
CA ARG A 348 -20.16 -2.77 -1.28
C ARG A 348 -21.34 -3.74 -1.14
N LEU A 349 -22.25 -3.71 -2.12
CA LEU A 349 -23.49 -4.48 -2.18
C LEU A 349 -23.45 -5.65 -3.19
N ASN A 350 -22.57 -5.60 -4.22
CA ASN A 350 -22.47 -6.58 -5.32
C ASN A 350 -21.15 -7.31 -5.43
#